data_024aaa23a2bdc0f8dc62d442872a1fa7
#
_entry.id   024aaa23a2bdc0f8dc62d442872a1fa7
#
_cell.length_a   1.000
_cell.length_b   1.000
_cell.length_c   1.000
_cell.angle_alpha   90.00
_cell.angle_beta   90.00
_cell.angle_gamma   90.00
#
_symmetry.space_group_name_H-M   'P 1'
#
loop_
_entity.id
_entity.type
_entity.pdbx_description
1 polymer ?
#
loop_
_entity_poly.entity_id
_entity_poly.type
_entity_poly.pdbx_seq_one_letter_code
_entity_poly.pdbx_strand_id
1 'polypeptide(L)'
;VPARHGWLWIKQGFDLFRKSPMMWGIVLGVWCLSYIVLKLLFQNWGEIAFGLIYPGLSAGLMLGCQALEAGQKLQVNHLTEGFRRNPKELLFLGLITLVAGSLIGLCVSLIFPGDVEKLRVLEDPDADIRPILPWLLKLMSIQILASIPILMAMWFAPALLVFHKMRAAHAIRWSLYACISNIGPFIVYGVISVALFGIGLIPKGLGLVVVIPILMASTYSSYRDIFAD
;
A
#
# COMPACT_ATOMS: atom_id res chain seq x y z
N VAL A 1 -19.72 -4.17 -7.05
CA VAL A 1 -20.17 -5.07 -5.97
C VAL A 1 -20.89 -4.27 -4.86
N PRO A 2 -21.76 -4.89 -4.03
CA PRO A 2 -22.46 -4.22 -2.94
C PRO A 2 -21.53 -3.64 -1.87
N ALA A 3 -21.93 -2.52 -1.23
CA ALA A 3 -21.09 -1.81 -0.23
C ALA A 3 -20.65 -2.71 0.94
N ARG A 4 -21.48 -3.69 1.37
CA ARG A 4 -21.15 -4.66 2.43
C ARG A 4 -19.92 -5.52 2.12
N HIS A 5 -19.49 -5.61 0.86
CA HIS A 5 -18.30 -6.37 0.48
C HIS A 5 -17.01 -5.76 1.03
N GLY A 6 -16.98 -4.46 1.33
CA GLY A 6 -15.86 -3.84 2.03
C GLY A 6 -15.53 -4.50 3.37
N TRP A 7 -16.54 -4.89 4.16
CA TRP A 7 -16.36 -5.70 5.37
C TRP A 7 -15.95 -7.13 5.04
N LEU A 8 -16.56 -7.71 4.00
CA LEU A 8 -16.27 -9.09 3.58
C LEU A 8 -14.82 -9.27 3.18
N TRP A 9 -14.23 -8.28 2.48
CA TRP A 9 -12.81 -8.31 2.11
C TRP A 9 -11.89 -8.38 3.33
N ILE A 10 -12.18 -7.60 4.38
CA ILE A 10 -11.41 -7.63 5.63
C ILE A 10 -11.56 -8.97 6.34
N LYS A 11 -12.78 -9.51 6.41
CA LYS A 11 -13.04 -10.83 6.98
C LYS A 11 -12.25 -11.93 6.25
N GLN A 12 -12.31 -11.94 4.91
CA GLN A 12 -11.55 -12.89 4.10
C GLN A 12 -10.03 -12.70 4.24
N GLY A 13 -9.55 -11.45 4.35
CA GLY A 13 -8.17 -11.13 4.65
C GLY A 13 -7.73 -11.70 6.01
N PHE A 14 -8.58 -11.59 7.03
CA PHE A 14 -8.35 -12.22 8.33
C PHE A 14 -8.31 -13.75 8.23
N ASP A 15 -9.20 -14.36 7.44
CA ASP A 15 -9.20 -15.81 7.24
C ASP A 15 -7.91 -16.29 6.54
N LEU A 16 -7.37 -15.51 5.58
CA LEU A 16 -6.07 -15.79 4.96
C LEU A 16 -4.91 -15.60 5.96
N PHE A 17 -4.96 -14.56 6.78
CA PHE A 17 -3.96 -14.35 7.84
C PHE A 17 -3.91 -15.53 8.81
N ARG A 18 -5.06 -16.01 9.29
CA ARG A 18 -5.18 -17.12 10.24
C ARG A 18 -4.60 -18.43 9.73
N LYS A 19 -4.51 -18.65 8.42
CA LYS A 19 -3.93 -19.88 7.85
C LYS A 19 -2.43 -19.99 8.13
N SER A 20 -1.71 -18.89 8.33
CA SER A 20 -0.26 -18.91 8.55
C SER A 20 0.26 -17.64 9.26
N PRO A 21 -0.17 -17.35 10.51
CA PRO A 21 0.15 -16.07 11.18
C PRO A 21 1.66 -15.82 11.31
N MET A 22 2.42 -16.87 11.66
CA MET A 22 3.88 -16.76 11.80
C MET A 22 4.57 -16.40 10.48
N MET A 23 4.15 -17.01 9.35
CA MET A 23 4.72 -16.69 8.05
C MET A 23 4.37 -15.28 7.60
N TRP A 24 3.18 -14.79 7.95
CA TRP A 24 2.82 -13.39 7.71
C TRP A 24 3.74 -12.42 8.46
N GLY A 25 4.07 -12.73 9.72
CA GLY A 25 5.05 -11.96 10.49
C GLY A 25 6.43 -11.96 9.84
N ILE A 26 6.91 -13.13 9.38
CA ILE A 26 8.19 -13.26 8.67
C ILE A 26 8.18 -12.45 7.35
N VAL A 27 7.13 -12.60 6.53
CA VAL A 27 6.99 -11.89 5.26
C VAL A 27 6.96 -10.37 5.47
N LEU A 28 6.21 -9.90 6.47
CA LEU A 28 6.18 -8.48 6.86
C LEU A 28 7.56 -8.02 7.34
N GLY A 29 8.23 -8.84 8.16
CA GLY A 29 9.60 -8.56 8.63
C GLY A 29 10.59 -8.41 7.48
N VAL A 30 10.57 -9.33 6.50
CA VAL A 30 11.40 -9.24 5.29
C VAL A 30 11.07 -8.00 4.47
N TRP A 31 9.78 -7.65 4.36
CA TRP A 31 9.36 -6.43 3.67
C TRP A 31 9.92 -5.17 4.35
N CYS A 32 9.75 -5.04 5.67
CA CYS A 32 10.29 -3.92 6.43
C CYS A 32 11.82 -3.89 6.38
N LEU A 33 12.47 -5.05 6.51
CA LEU A 33 13.93 -5.17 6.44
C LEU A 33 14.45 -4.73 5.07
N SER A 34 13.77 -5.09 3.98
CA SER A 34 14.18 -4.65 2.63
C SER A 34 14.16 -3.12 2.49
N TYR A 35 13.17 -2.44 3.06
CA TYR A 35 13.12 -0.98 3.11
C TYR A 35 14.28 -0.39 3.93
N ILE A 36 14.50 -0.92 5.15
CA ILE A 36 15.56 -0.46 6.06
C ILE A 36 16.93 -0.64 5.42
N VAL A 37 17.21 -1.81 4.85
CA VAL A 37 18.50 -2.10 4.20
C VAL A 37 18.75 -1.16 3.04
N LEU A 38 17.75 -0.94 2.16
CA LEU A 38 17.90 -0.01 1.05
C LEU A 38 18.15 1.42 1.54
N LYS A 39 17.45 1.86 2.60
CA LYS A 39 17.64 3.19 3.17
C LYS A 39 19.02 3.35 3.80
N LEU A 40 19.53 2.33 4.48
CA LEU A 40 20.88 2.37 5.09
C LEU A 40 21.99 2.35 4.03
N LEU A 41 21.84 1.56 2.97
CA LEU A 41 22.85 1.42 1.92
C LEU A 41 22.89 2.62 0.96
N PHE A 42 21.73 3.18 0.63
CA PHE A 42 21.60 4.19 -0.42
C PHE A 42 21.08 5.55 0.09
N GLN A 43 20.90 5.72 1.39
CA GLN A 43 20.40 6.96 2.02
C GLN A 43 19.13 7.47 1.32
N ASN A 44 19.15 8.69 0.76
CA ASN A 44 17.99 9.29 0.09
C ASN A 44 17.54 8.52 -1.17
N TRP A 45 18.45 7.80 -1.84
CA TRP A 45 18.13 6.96 -3.00
C TRP A 45 17.46 5.65 -2.61
N GLY A 46 17.55 5.24 -1.34
CA GLY A 46 16.92 4.02 -0.82
C GLY A 46 15.41 4.04 -0.92
N GLU A 47 14.78 5.19 -0.71
CA GLU A 47 13.32 5.35 -0.86
C GLU A 47 12.89 5.21 -2.32
N ILE A 48 13.68 5.77 -3.24
CA ILE A 48 13.45 5.64 -4.68
C ILE A 48 13.60 4.18 -5.10
N ALA A 49 14.67 3.52 -4.65
CA ALA A 49 14.90 2.10 -4.94
C ALA A 49 13.76 1.22 -4.42
N PHE A 50 13.30 1.46 -3.18
CA PHE A 50 12.18 0.74 -2.61
C PHE A 50 10.87 1.02 -3.36
N GLY A 51 10.59 2.26 -3.73
CA GLY A 51 9.43 2.64 -4.54
C GLY A 51 9.38 1.92 -5.89
N LEU A 52 10.53 1.69 -6.53
CA LEU A 52 10.63 0.93 -7.78
C LEU A 52 10.28 -0.55 -7.59
N ILE A 53 10.72 -1.17 -6.49
CA ILE A 53 10.47 -2.60 -6.24
C ILE A 53 9.13 -2.87 -5.54
N TYR A 54 8.51 -1.86 -4.92
CA TYR A 54 7.26 -1.99 -4.17
C TYR A 54 6.14 -2.71 -4.95
N PRO A 55 5.84 -2.38 -6.24
CA PRO A 55 4.79 -3.08 -6.98
C PRO A 55 5.08 -4.57 -7.18
N GLY A 56 6.36 -4.93 -7.35
CA GLY A 56 6.78 -6.33 -7.47
C GLY A 56 6.60 -7.11 -6.18
N LEU A 57 6.96 -6.53 -5.04
CA LEU A 57 6.72 -7.11 -3.72
C LEU A 57 5.23 -7.26 -3.44
N SER A 58 4.42 -6.25 -3.77
CA SER A 58 2.96 -6.28 -3.63
C SER A 58 2.33 -7.39 -4.49
N ALA A 59 2.74 -7.48 -5.75
CA ALA A 59 2.31 -8.55 -6.66
C ALA A 59 2.70 -9.94 -6.12
N GLY A 60 3.92 -10.09 -5.60
CA GLY A 60 4.38 -11.33 -4.99
C GLY A 60 3.54 -11.73 -3.77
N LEU A 61 3.16 -10.75 -2.95
CA LEU A 61 2.28 -10.99 -1.81
C LEU A 61 0.90 -11.50 -2.24
N MET A 62 0.35 -10.96 -3.33
CA MET A 62 -0.92 -11.43 -3.88
C MET A 62 -0.83 -12.88 -4.41
N LEU A 63 0.32 -13.26 -5.00
CA LEU A 63 0.59 -14.65 -5.36
C LEU A 63 0.66 -15.56 -4.13
N GLY A 64 1.26 -15.08 -3.04
CA GLY A 64 1.24 -15.77 -1.74
C GLY A 64 -0.16 -15.96 -1.18
N CYS A 65 -1.04 -14.96 -1.31
CA CYS A 65 -2.45 -15.07 -0.92
C CYS A 65 -3.20 -16.12 -1.76
N GLN A 66 -2.95 -16.15 -3.07
CA GLN A 66 -3.50 -17.16 -3.97
C GLN A 66 -3.05 -18.58 -3.56
N ALA A 67 -1.77 -18.76 -3.23
CA ALA A 67 -1.23 -20.03 -2.74
C ALA A 67 -1.90 -20.45 -1.43
N LEU A 68 -2.09 -19.53 -0.46
CA LEU A 68 -2.81 -19.80 0.78
C LEU A 68 -4.27 -20.18 0.54
N GLU A 69 -4.92 -19.58 -0.44
CA GLU A 69 -6.29 -19.92 -0.80
C GLU A 69 -6.38 -21.33 -1.37
N ALA A 70 -5.43 -21.70 -2.21
CA ALA A 70 -5.28 -23.06 -2.77
C ALA A 70 -4.82 -24.11 -1.75
N GLY A 71 -4.73 -23.78 -0.44
CA GLY A 71 -4.28 -24.70 0.62
C GLY A 71 -2.77 -24.91 0.68
N GLN A 72 -1.99 -24.16 -0.07
CA GLN A 72 -0.54 -24.20 -0.03
C GLN A 72 0.01 -23.33 1.10
N LYS A 73 1.31 -23.48 1.41
CA LYS A 73 1.96 -22.67 2.46
C LYS A 73 2.43 -21.32 1.89
N LEU A 74 2.23 -20.25 2.66
CA LEU A 74 2.88 -18.96 2.39
C LEU A 74 4.40 -19.12 2.54
N GLN A 75 5.17 -18.58 1.60
CA GLN A 75 6.63 -18.64 1.61
C GLN A 75 7.22 -17.26 1.29
N VAL A 76 8.40 -16.96 1.83
CA VAL A 76 9.11 -15.71 1.54
C VAL A 76 9.41 -15.56 0.04
N ASN A 77 9.65 -16.67 -0.65
CA ASN A 77 9.91 -16.68 -2.09
C ASN A 77 8.78 -16.06 -2.92
N HIS A 78 7.54 -16.08 -2.44
CA HIS A 78 6.43 -15.42 -3.13
C HIS A 78 6.68 -13.93 -3.32
N LEU A 79 7.39 -13.24 -2.39
CA LEU A 79 7.72 -11.81 -2.53
C LEU A 79 8.52 -11.51 -3.81
N THR A 80 9.40 -12.42 -4.20
CA THR A 80 10.23 -12.26 -5.40
C THR A 80 9.57 -12.83 -6.66
N GLU A 81 8.55 -13.67 -6.51
CA GLU A 81 7.88 -14.35 -7.62
C GLU A 81 7.15 -13.36 -8.55
N GLY A 82 6.63 -12.25 -8.00
CA GLY A 82 6.04 -11.18 -8.79
C GLY A 82 7.00 -10.69 -9.89
N PHE A 83 8.26 -10.47 -9.53
CA PHE A 83 9.29 -10.02 -10.48
C PHE A 83 9.63 -11.06 -11.55
N ARG A 84 9.49 -12.36 -11.25
CA ARG A 84 9.74 -13.42 -12.27
C ARG A 84 8.66 -13.48 -13.32
N ARG A 85 7.41 -13.08 -12.99
CA ARG A 85 6.29 -13.16 -13.94
C ARG A 85 6.24 -12.00 -14.93
N ASN A 86 6.50 -10.77 -14.48
CA ASN A 86 6.39 -9.57 -15.33
C ASN A 86 7.31 -8.43 -14.85
N PRO A 87 8.66 -8.61 -14.88
CA PRO A 87 9.60 -7.68 -14.25
C PRO A 87 9.56 -6.29 -14.85
N LYS A 88 9.51 -6.19 -16.18
CA LYS A 88 9.56 -4.90 -16.89
C LYS A 88 8.36 -4.02 -16.56
N GLU A 89 7.18 -4.59 -16.60
CA GLU A 89 5.94 -3.85 -16.35
C GLU A 89 5.79 -3.47 -14.87
N LEU A 90 6.27 -4.31 -13.94
CA LEU A 90 6.28 -3.99 -12.51
C LEU A 90 7.26 -2.87 -12.17
N LEU A 91 8.46 -2.87 -12.75
CA LEU A 91 9.41 -1.77 -12.58
C LEU A 91 8.89 -0.48 -13.22
N PHE A 92 8.26 -0.58 -14.39
CA PHE A 92 7.64 0.56 -15.05
C PHE A 92 6.47 1.13 -14.23
N LEU A 93 5.68 0.25 -13.59
CA LEU A 93 4.64 0.66 -12.66
C LEU A 93 5.22 1.40 -11.46
N GLY A 94 6.33 0.91 -10.89
CA GLY A 94 7.06 1.58 -9.81
C GLY A 94 7.57 2.97 -10.23
N LEU A 95 8.12 3.08 -11.44
CA LEU A 95 8.58 4.36 -11.99
C LEU A 95 7.41 5.36 -12.15
N ILE A 96 6.27 4.92 -12.68
CA ILE A 96 5.08 5.77 -12.80
C ILE A 96 4.63 6.26 -11.42
N THR A 97 4.61 5.39 -10.42
CA THR A 97 4.21 5.73 -9.06
C THR A 97 5.14 6.78 -8.46
N LEU A 98 6.46 6.62 -8.63
CA LEU A 98 7.45 7.59 -8.15
C LEU A 98 7.30 8.95 -8.83
N VAL A 99 7.20 8.96 -10.15
CA VAL A 99 7.02 10.22 -10.90
C VAL A 99 5.73 10.92 -10.49
N ALA A 100 4.61 10.19 -10.40
CA ALA A 100 3.34 10.76 -10.00
C ALA A 100 3.36 11.29 -8.56
N GLY A 101 3.97 10.56 -7.62
CA GLY A 101 4.14 11.00 -6.24
C GLY A 101 5.03 12.25 -6.12
N SER A 102 6.14 12.29 -6.88
CA SER A 102 7.03 13.46 -6.92
C SER A 102 6.35 14.69 -7.51
N LEU A 103 5.52 14.52 -8.54
CA LEU A 103 4.73 15.61 -9.12
C LEU A 103 3.70 16.15 -8.11
N ILE A 104 3.02 15.29 -7.37
CA ILE A 104 2.10 15.74 -6.30
C ILE A 104 2.87 16.52 -5.24
N GLY A 105 4.00 16.01 -4.77
CA GLY A 105 4.83 16.71 -3.79
C GLY A 105 5.28 18.08 -4.28
N LEU A 106 5.72 18.16 -5.54
CA LEU A 106 6.09 19.43 -6.18
C LEU A 106 4.90 20.39 -6.28
N CYS A 107 3.74 19.93 -6.74
CA CYS A 107 2.54 20.77 -6.81
C CYS A 107 2.14 21.31 -5.42
N VAL A 108 2.16 20.45 -4.40
CA VAL A 108 1.85 20.86 -3.03
C VAL A 108 2.87 21.90 -2.52
N SER A 109 4.16 21.72 -2.78
CA SER A 109 5.20 22.67 -2.37
C SER A 109 5.09 24.03 -3.08
N LEU A 110 4.62 24.05 -4.33
CA LEU A 110 4.38 25.29 -5.09
C LEU A 110 3.12 26.04 -4.62
N ILE A 111 2.09 25.30 -4.18
CA ILE A 111 0.84 25.90 -3.65
C ILE A 111 1.05 26.48 -2.24
N PHE A 112 1.98 25.91 -1.47
CA PHE A 112 2.32 26.31 -0.10
C PHE A 112 3.78 26.77 0.03
N PRO A 113 4.19 27.84 -0.67
CA PRO A 113 5.53 28.37 -0.57
C PRO A 113 5.76 28.96 0.84
N GLY A 114 6.94 28.74 1.42
CA GLY A 114 7.33 29.26 2.74
C GLY A 114 7.07 28.34 3.92
N ASP A 115 6.51 27.16 3.71
CA ASP A 115 6.24 26.20 4.77
C ASP A 115 7.49 25.36 5.18
N VAL A 116 8.62 25.54 4.45
CA VAL A 116 9.89 24.86 4.77
C VAL A 116 10.39 25.25 6.17
N GLU A 117 10.19 26.50 6.60
CA GLU A 117 10.56 26.97 7.94
C GLU A 117 9.77 26.25 9.04
N LYS A 118 8.49 25.99 8.80
CA LYS A 118 7.63 25.21 9.72
C LYS A 118 8.04 23.74 9.78
N LEU A 119 8.52 23.17 8.68
CA LEU A 119 9.04 21.80 8.66
C LEU A 119 10.32 21.64 9.49
N ARG A 120 11.16 22.67 9.58
CA ARG A 120 12.37 22.65 10.43
C ARG A 120 12.04 22.47 11.91
N VAL A 121 10.86 22.91 12.37
CA VAL A 121 10.40 22.66 13.73
C VAL A 121 10.26 21.15 14.02
N LEU A 122 10.00 20.34 12.99
CA LEU A 122 9.90 18.87 13.13
C LEU A 122 11.28 18.17 13.21
N GLU A 123 12.37 18.87 12.90
CA GLU A 123 13.74 18.36 13.01
C GLU A 123 14.27 18.44 14.45
N ASP A 124 13.65 19.30 15.28
CA ASP A 124 14.00 19.44 16.69
C ASP A 124 13.06 18.55 17.55
N PRO A 125 13.58 17.49 18.20
CA PRO A 125 12.78 16.58 19.02
C PRO A 125 12.09 17.25 20.22
N ASP A 126 12.64 18.38 20.69
CA ASP A 126 12.15 19.10 21.87
C ASP A 126 11.24 20.29 21.51
N ALA A 127 11.02 20.54 20.23
CA ALA A 127 10.20 21.65 19.76
C ALA A 127 8.72 21.45 20.08
N ASP A 128 8.03 22.54 20.48
CA ASP A 128 6.57 22.53 20.61
C ASP A 128 5.92 22.55 19.23
N ILE A 129 5.32 21.41 18.85
CA ILE A 129 4.64 21.24 17.55
C ILE A 129 3.20 21.79 17.55
N ARG A 130 2.63 22.16 18.71
CA ARG A 130 1.24 22.63 18.83
C ARG A 130 0.92 23.82 17.93
N PRO A 131 1.80 24.84 17.81
CA PRO A 131 1.52 25.97 16.93
C PRO A 131 1.41 25.63 15.45
N ILE A 132 2.15 24.60 15.00
CA ILE A 132 2.19 24.17 13.59
C ILE A 132 1.20 23.04 13.27
N LEU A 133 0.60 22.43 14.30
CA LEU A 133 -0.30 21.27 14.14
C LEU A 133 -1.48 21.50 13.18
N PRO A 134 -2.23 22.63 13.26
CA PRO A 134 -3.34 22.89 12.32
C PRO A 134 -2.86 22.98 10.86
N TRP A 135 -1.71 23.61 10.65
CA TRP A 135 -1.09 23.70 9.34
C TRP A 135 -0.63 22.32 8.85
N LEU A 136 0.03 21.54 9.71
CA LEU A 136 0.50 20.19 9.39
C LEU A 136 -0.67 19.27 9.01
N LEU A 137 -1.76 19.30 9.77
CA LEU A 137 -2.97 18.53 9.47
C LEU A 137 -3.59 18.95 8.12
N LYS A 138 -3.61 20.25 7.81
CA LYS A 138 -4.08 20.76 6.52
C LYS A 138 -3.19 20.26 5.38
N LEU A 139 -1.87 20.35 5.51
CA LEU A 139 -0.91 19.90 4.51
C LEU A 139 -1.06 18.40 4.26
N MET A 140 -1.10 17.58 5.32
CA MET A 140 -1.29 16.13 5.23
C MET A 140 -2.63 15.78 4.57
N SER A 141 -3.71 16.49 4.90
CA SER A 141 -5.03 16.24 4.30
C SER A 141 -5.02 16.50 2.80
N ILE A 142 -4.38 17.58 2.36
CA ILE A 142 -4.25 17.91 0.93
C ILE A 142 -3.38 16.87 0.22
N GLN A 143 -2.26 16.48 0.82
CA GLN A 143 -1.37 15.46 0.26
C GLN A 143 -2.10 14.12 0.11
N ILE A 144 -2.84 13.68 1.13
CA ILE A 144 -3.63 12.45 1.09
C ILE A 144 -4.70 12.55 -0.01
N LEU A 145 -5.46 13.64 -0.06
CA LEU A 145 -6.52 13.83 -1.04
C LEU A 145 -5.98 13.82 -2.49
N ALA A 146 -4.87 14.51 -2.72
CA ALA A 146 -4.20 14.53 -4.02
C ALA A 146 -3.64 13.15 -4.42
N SER A 147 -3.30 12.31 -3.44
CA SER A 147 -2.77 10.96 -3.68
C SER A 147 -3.86 9.92 -3.98
N ILE A 148 -5.14 10.18 -3.66
CA ILE A 148 -6.24 9.22 -3.86
C ILE A 148 -6.29 8.66 -5.29
N PRO A 149 -6.24 9.46 -6.38
CA PRO A 149 -6.27 8.93 -7.73
C PRO A 149 -5.10 7.97 -8.03
N ILE A 150 -3.91 8.27 -7.50
CA ILE A 150 -2.73 7.40 -7.66
C ILE A 150 -2.92 6.10 -6.88
N LEU A 151 -3.41 6.17 -5.63
CA LEU A 151 -3.70 5.00 -4.83
C LEU A 151 -4.71 4.09 -5.51
N MET A 152 -5.80 4.65 -6.06
CA MET A 152 -6.80 3.90 -6.83
C MET A 152 -6.20 3.26 -8.09
N ALA A 153 -5.36 4.00 -8.82
CA ALA A 153 -4.68 3.50 -10.01
C ALA A 153 -3.73 2.34 -9.70
N MET A 154 -3.09 2.37 -8.54
CA MET A 154 -2.09 1.38 -8.10
C MET A 154 -2.68 0.22 -7.29
N TRP A 155 -3.94 0.30 -6.84
CA TRP A 155 -4.54 -0.67 -5.92
C TRP A 155 -4.54 -2.10 -6.47
N PHE A 156 -5.01 -2.27 -7.69
CA PHE A 156 -5.11 -3.57 -8.36
C PHE A 156 -4.04 -3.76 -9.46
N ALA A 157 -3.33 -2.69 -9.87
CA ALA A 157 -2.40 -2.78 -10.98
C ALA A 157 -1.33 -3.88 -10.81
N PRO A 158 -0.68 -4.05 -9.63
CA PRO A 158 0.28 -5.15 -9.45
C PRO A 158 -0.35 -6.54 -9.66
N ALA A 159 -1.58 -6.77 -9.18
CA ALA A 159 -2.32 -8.01 -9.37
C ALA A 159 -2.64 -8.27 -10.85
N LEU A 160 -3.15 -7.25 -11.55
CA LEU A 160 -3.50 -7.34 -12.97
C LEU A 160 -2.27 -7.66 -13.84
N LEU A 161 -1.09 -7.12 -13.46
CA LEU A 161 0.17 -7.42 -14.16
C LEU A 161 0.57 -8.90 -14.04
N VAL A 162 0.41 -9.51 -12.87
CA VAL A 162 0.89 -10.88 -12.64
C VAL A 162 -0.14 -11.95 -12.94
N PHE A 163 -1.44 -11.68 -12.72
CA PHE A 163 -2.51 -12.64 -12.97
C PHE A 163 -3.00 -12.61 -14.42
N HIS A 164 -3.14 -11.41 -15.00
CA HIS A 164 -3.66 -11.25 -16.37
C HIS A 164 -2.58 -10.91 -17.40
N LYS A 165 -1.29 -10.79 -16.99
CA LYS A 165 -0.15 -10.44 -17.87
C LYS A 165 -0.40 -9.17 -18.69
N MET A 166 -1.12 -8.22 -18.12
CA MET A 166 -1.43 -6.94 -18.77
C MET A 166 -0.18 -6.07 -18.88
N ARG A 167 -0.23 -5.04 -19.76
CA ARG A 167 0.72 -3.93 -19.77
C ARG A 167 0.36 -2.95 -18.65
N ALA A 168 1.34 -2.25 -18.06
CA ALA A 168 1.14 -1.34 -16.94
C ALA A 168 0.05 -0.28 -17.21
N ALA A 169 0.05 0.35 -18.38
CA ALA A 169 -0.96 1.36 -18.72
C ALA A 169 -2.41 0.81 -18.71
N HIS A 170 -2.62 -0.42 -19.17
CA HIS A 170 -3.93 -1.07 -19.11
C HIS A 170 -4.28 -1.45 -17.68
N ALA A 171 -3.34 -2.01 -16.92
CA ALA A 171 -3.56 -2.37 -15.52
C ALA A 171 -3.94 -1.16 -14.67
N ILE A 172 -3.27 -0.01 -14.86
CA ILE A 172 -3.59 1.26 -14.20
C ILE A 172 -5.03 1.70 -14.52
N ARG A 173 -5.41 1.71 -15.81
CA ARG A 173 -6.75 2.12 -16.23
C ARG A 173 -7.83 1.21 -15.64
N TRP A 174 -7.64 -0.11 -15.69
CA TRP A 174 -8.57 -1.06 -15.11
C TRP A 174 -8.67 -0.97 -13.59
N SER A 175 -7.53 -0.75 -12.92
CA SER A 175 -7.50 -0.52 -11.47
C SER A 175 -8.30 0.72 -11.09
N LEU A 176 -8.06 1.85 -11.77
CA LEU A 176 -8.77 3.10 -11.53
C LEU A 176 -10.28 2.94 -11.78
N TYR A 177 -10.66 2.34 -12.92
CA TYR A 177 -12.06 2.08 -13.26
C TYR A 177 -12.74 1.18 -12.21
N ALA A 178 -12.09 0.11 -11.79
CA ALA A 178 -12.60 -0.81 -10.78
C ALA A 178 -12.83 -0.12 -9.42
N CYS A 179 -11.89 0.74 -8.98
CA CYS A 179 -12.05 1.49 -7.76
C CYS A 179 -13.20 2.49 -7.83
N ILE A 180 -13.31 3.25 -8.94
CA ILE A 180 -14.40 4.23 -9.14
C ILE A 180 -15.75 3.52 -9.19
N SER A 181 -15.84 2.41 -9.93
CA SER A 181 -17.10 1.64 -10.06
C SER A 181 -17.54 0.95 -8.76
N ASN A 182 -16.62 0.82 -7.79
CA ASN A 182 -16.86 0.15 -6.52
C ASN A 182 -16.60 1.07 -5.31
N ILE A 183 -16.89 2.37 -5.44
CA ILE A 183 -16.60 3.36 -4.38
C ILE A 183 -17.29 3.04 -3.06
N GLY A 184 -18.52 2.49 -3.11
CA GLY A 184 -19.28 2.11 -1.91
C GLY A 184 -18.55 1.08 -1.04
N PRO A 185 -18.16 -0.09 -1.57
CA PRO A 185 -17.33 -1.06 -0.83
C PRO A 185 -16.00 -0.46 -0.34
N PHE A 186 -15.34 0.39 -1.14
CA PHE A 186 -14.09 1.03 -0.73
C PHE A 186 -14.26 2.01 0.43
N ILE A 187 -15.38 2.74 0.51
CA ILE A 187 -15.67 3.60 1.67
C ILE A 187 -15.82 2.74 2.93
N VAL A 188 -16.62 1.67 2.87
CA VAL A 188 -16.80 0.76 4.02
C VAL A 188 -15.46 0.14 4.42
N TYR A 189 -14.69 -0.36 3.45
CA TYR A 189 -13.36 -0.90 3.67
C TYR A 189 -12.43 0.10 4.32
N GLY A 190 -12.40 1.35 3.83
CA GLY A 190 -11.56 2.42 4.35
C GLY A 190 -11.90 2.79 5.79
N VAL A 191 -13.19 2.96 6.12
CA VAL A 191 -13.64 3.28 7.49
C VAL A 191 -13.20 2.19 8.47
N ILE A 192 -13.43 0.91 8.10
CA ILE A 192 -13.06 -0.20 8.98
C ILE A 192 -11.53 -0.33 9.08
N SER A 193 -10.80 -0.12 7.99
CA SER A 193 -9.33 -0.15 7.99
C SER A 193 -8.74 0.90 8.91
N VAL A 194 -9.28 2.13 8.90
CA VAL A 194 -8.86 3.21 9.82
C VAL A 194 -9.15 2.84 11.28
N ALA A 195 -10.34 2.27 11.55
CA ALA A 195 -10.68 1.81 12.90
C ALA A 195 -9.74 0.69 13.39
N LEU A 196 -9.47 -0.31 12.54
CA LEU A 196 -8.53 -1.39 12.85
C LEU A 196 -7.11 -0.87 13.08
N PHE A 197 -6.67 0.08 12.26
CA PHE A 197 -5.36 0.70 12.42
C PHE A 197 -5.25 1.45 13.74
N GLY A 198 -6.29 2.23 14.10
CA GLY A 198 -6.37 2.91 15.40
C GLY A 198 -6.32 1.93 16.57
N ILE A 199 -7.09 0.83 16.52
CA ILE A 199 -7.05 -0.23 17.53
C ILE A 199 -5.65 -0.86 17.62
N GLY A 200 -5.00 -1.08 16.47
CA GLY A 200 -3.65 -1.63 16.41
C GLY A 200 -2.57 -0.76 17.05
N LEU A 201 -2.80 0.55 17.12
CA LEU A 201 -1.89 1.50 17.78
C LEU A 201 -2.00 1.48 19.31
N ILE A 202 -3.14 1.10 19.89
CA ILE A 202 -3.39 1.12 21.35
C ILE A 202 -2.30 0.36 22.13
N PRO A 203 -1.92 -0.89 21.78
CA PRO A 203 -0.83 -1.59 22.45
C PRO A 203 0.56 -1.13 21.97
N LYS A 204 0.81 0.19 21.96
CA LYS A 204 2.09 0.78 21.48
C LYS A 204 2.48 0.32 20.07
N GLY A 205 1.48 0.11 19.20
CA GLY A 205 1.68 -0.32 17.82
C GLY A 205 1.88 -1.82 17.61
N LEU A 206 1.96 -2.64 18.66
CA LEU A 206 2.12 -4.10 18.51
C LEU A 206 0.96 -4.75 17.74
N GLY A 207 -0.25 -4.20 17.84
CA GLY A 207 -1.41 -4.68 17.07
C GLY A 207 -1.25 -4.54 15.57
N LEU A 208 -0.39 -3.63 15.10
CA LEU A 208 -0.13 -3.44 13.67
C LEU A 208 0.53 -4.67 13.03
N VAL A 209 1.26 -5.48 13.79
CA VAL A 209 1.84 -6.75 13.30
C VAL A 209 0.74 -7.72 12.81
N VAL A 210 -0.48 -7.58 13.33
CA VAL A 210 -1.65 -8.36 12.92
C VAL A 210 -2.49 -7.60 11.89
N VAL A 211 -2.75 -6.32 12.13
CA VAL A 211 -3.63 -5.50 11.27
C VAL A 211 -3.04 -5.33 9.86
N ILE A 212 -1.74 -5.04 9.73
CA ILE A 212 -1.12 -4.81 8.42
C ILE A 212 -1.23 -6.05 7.51
N PRO A 213 -0.84 -7.28 7.94
CA PRO A 213 -1.07 -8.48 7.13
C PRO A 213 -2.53 -8.72 6.74
N ILE A 214 -3.48 -8.45 7.64
CA ILE A 214 -4.91 -8.58 7.35
C ILE A 214 -5.32 -7.63 6.21
N LEU A 215 -4.90 -6.36 6.29
CA LEU A 215 -5.19 -5.38 5.26
C LEU A 215 -4.50 -5.70 3.93
N MET A 216 -3.27 -6.21 3.96
CA MET A 216 -2.57 -6.70 2.76
C MET A 216 -3.30 -7.89 2.12
N ALA A 217 -3.73 -8.87 2.92
CA ALA A 217 -4.49 -10.01 2.43
C ALA A 217 -5.89 -9.60 1.93
N SER A 218 -6.52 -8.60 2.53
CA SER A 218 -7.82 -8.09 2.10
C SER A 218 -7.76 -7.38 0.73
N THR A 219 -6.60 -6.83 0.36
CA THR A 219 -6.39 -6.30 -1.00
C THR A 219 -6.49 -7.42 -2.05
N TYR A 220 -5.95 -8.61 -1.77
CA TYR A 220 -6.13 -9.78 -2.62
C TYR A 220 -7.61 -10.22 -2.66
N SER A 221 -8.29 -10.22 -1.51
CA SER A 221 -9.71 -10.58 -1.45
C SER A 221 -10.59 -9.63 -2.26
N SER A 222 -10.29 -8.32 -2.21
CA SER A 222 -11.00 -7.32 -3.03
C SER A 222 -10.71 -7.49 -4.54
N TYR A 223 -9.46 -7.82 -4.89
CA TYR A 223 -9.10 -8.13 -6.28
C TYR A 223 -9.90 -9.33 -6.79
N ARG A 224 -9.95 -10.42 -6.03
CA ARG A 224 -10.68 -11.63 -6.42
C ARG A 224 -12.17 -11.36 -6.57
N ASP A 225 -12.77 -10.62 -5.66
CA ASP A 225 -14.21 -10.32 -5.68
C ASP A 225 -14.63 -9.42 -6.86
N ILE A 226 -13.70 -8.62 -7.41
CA ILE A 226 -13.99 -7.68 -8.50
C ILE A 226 -13.58 -8.22 -9.87
N PHE A 227 -12.52 -9.02 -9.95
CA PHE A 227 -11.91 -9.44 -11.22
C PHE A 227 -11.92 -10.95 -11.48
N ALA A 228 -12.15 -11.78 -10.47
CA ALA A 228 -12.16 -13.22 -10.62
C ALA A 228 -13.59 -13.74 -10.41
N ASP A 229 -14.34 -13.79 -11.49
CA ASP A 229 -15.54 -14.61 -11.62
C ASP A 229 -15.18 -16.05 -12.01
#